data_2476cf14248f9984a846e77dd615cac2
#
_entry.id   2476cf14248f9984a846e77dd615cac2
#
_cell.length_a   1.000
_cell.length_b   1.000
_cell.length_c   1.000
_cell.angle_alpha   90.00
_cell.angle_beta   90.00
_cell.angle_gamma   90.00
#
_symmetry.space_group_name_H-M   'P 1'
#
loop_
_entity.id
_entity.type
_entity.pdbx_description
1 polymer ?
#
loop_
_entity_poly.entity_id
_entity_poly.type
_entity_poly.pdbx_seq_one_letter_code
_entity_poly.pdbx_strand_id
1 'polypeptide(L)'
;MSEPRSIKRRTFLVAAAATAASPALAQAPAAPVRVKLETGDGSIVLELYPDKAPITAGNFLRYVDGKRFDGATFYRASKVPNAPEFGLIQGGVQNDPARVLKPIAHEPTTKTGLSHTDGVISMGRTNPGTATSDFFIVLGDMTYMDADPKQPGDNLGFAAFGKVVEGMDTARKILAEPTSQTAGVGVMKGEMLAKPVKIISARRVD
;
A
#
# COMPACT_ATOMS: atom_id res chain seq x y z
N MET A 1 81.97 -45.04 11.50
CA MET A 1 80.82 -45.32 12.45
C MET A 1 79.96 -44.06 12.50
N SER A 2 78.87 -44.08 11.76
CA SER A 2 77.97 -42.91 11.61
C SER A 2 76.57 -43.37 12.04
N GLU A 3 76.05 -42.75 13.10
CA GLU A 3 74.70 -43.05 13.59
C GLU A 3 73.62 -42.45 12.68
N PRO A 4 72.47 -43.11 12.50
CA PRO A 4 71.37 -42.59 11.72
C PRO A 4 70.48 -41.68 12.57
N ARG A 5 70.19 -40.46 12.03
CA ARG A 5 69.26 -39.47 12.62
C ARG A 5 67.85 -39.97 12.48
N SER A 6 67.13 -40.09 13.61
CA SER A 6 65.74 -40.37 13.73
C SER A 6 64.92 -39.17 13.30
N ILE A 7 64.08 -39.32 12.26
CA ILE A 7 63.05 -38.30 11.83
C ILE A 7 61.75 -38.55 12.59
N LYS A 8 61.41 -37.66 13.53
CA LYS A 8 60.12 -37.66 14.22
C LYS A 8 58.99 -37.15 13.27
N ARG A 9 58.10 -38.06 12.87
CA ARG A 9 56.88 -37.72 12.14
C ARG A 9 55.93 -36.94 13.07
N ARG A 10 55.70 -35.65 12.78
CA ARG A 10 54.68 -34.88 13.42
C ARG A 10 53.34 -35.14 12.71
N THR A 11 52.43 -35.82 13.40
CA THR A 11 51.05 -36.05 12.96
C THR A 11 50.29 -34.75 13.17
N PHE A 12 49.87 -34.11 12.09
CA PHE A 12 48.94 -32.98 12.16
C PHE A 12 47.51 -33.52 12.24
N LEU A 13 46.86 -33.35 13.37
CA LEU A 13 45.42 -33.54 13.51
C LEU A 13 44.72 -32.32 12.85
N VAL A 14 44.06 -32.54 11.71
CA VAL A 14 43.13 -31.56 11.12
C VAL A 14 41.80 -31.74 11.79
N ALA A 15 41.43 -30.82 12.67
CA ALA A 15 40.10 -30.77 13.24
C ALA A 15 39.13 -30.15 12.19
N ALA A 16 38.28 -30.98 11.61
CA ALA A 16 37.18 -30.53 10.75
C ALA A 16 36.08 -29.90 11.61
N ALA A 17 35.96 -28.58 11.59
CA ALA A 17 34.86 -27.89 12.20
C ALA A 17 33.59 -28.04 11.31
N ALA A 18 32.68 -28.90 11.73
CA ALA A 18 31.36 -29.00 11.09
C ALA A 18 30.52 -27.77 11.46
N THR A 19 30.36 -26.84 10.50
CA THR A 19 29.42 -25.73 10.62
C THR A 19 28.01 -26.27 10.47
N ALA A 20 27.28 -26.42 11.57
CA ALA A 20 25.85 -26.72 11.55
C ALA A 20 25.11 -25.49 11.01
N ALA A 21 24.65 -25.55 9.76
CA ALA A 21 23.72 -24.59 9.21
C ALA A 21 22.35 -24.77 9.90
N SER A 22 21.98 -23.85 10.79
CA SER A 22 20.64 -23.82 11.36
C SER A 22 19.63 -23.55 10.23
N PRO A 23 18.56 -24.36 10.09
CA PRO A 23 17.52 -24.05 9.11
C PRO A 23 16.88 -22.71 9.48
N ALA A 24 16.89 -21.76 8.56
CA ALA A 24 16.13 -20.53 8.68
C ALA A 24 14.64 -20.92 8.78
N LEU A 25 14.03 -20.69 9.92
CA LEU A 25 12.57 -20.83 10.08
C LEU A 25 11.93 -19.86 9.10
N ALA A 26 11.30 -20.38 8.06
CA ALA A 26 10.47 -19.58 7.17
C ALA A 26 9.37 -18.91 8.02
N GLN A 27 9.42 -17.59 8.10
CA GLN A 27 8.43 -16.83 8.85
C GLN A 27 7.07 -17.02 8.16
N ALA A 28 6.06 -17.44 8.92
CA ALA A 28 4.70 -17.56 8.40
C ALA A 28 4.25 -16.22 7.78
N PRO A 29 3.51 -16.24 6.66
CA PRO A 29 2.98 -15.02 6.06
C PRO A 29 2.23 -14.19 7.10
N ALA A 30 2.44 -12.86 7.10
CA ALA A 30 1.74 -11.98 8.00
C ALA A 30 0.23 -12.03 7.70
N ALA A 31 -0.59 -12.25 8.72
CA ALA A 31 -2.05 -12.27 8.56
C ALA A 31 -2.57 -10.90 8.05
N PRO A 32 -3.66 -10.90 7.27
CA PRO A 32 -4.34 -9.65 6.90
C PRO A 32 -4.69 -8.82 8.13
N VAL A 33 -4.61 -7.49 7.98
CA VAL A 33 -4.93 -6.55 9.06
C VAL A 33 -6.16 -5.75 8.67
N ARG A 34 -7.18 -5.76 9.53
CA ARG A 34 -8.38 -4.97 9.30
C ARG A 34 -8.26 -3.56 9.89
N VAL A 35 -8.75 -2.59 9.13
CA VAL A 35 -8.81 -1.18 9.53
C VAL A 35 -10.20 -0.64 9.22
N LYS A 36 -10.85 -0.07 10.22
CA LYS A 36 -12.12 0.64 10.07
C LYS A 36 -11.86 2.13 9.91
N LEU A 37 -12.38 2.70 8.82
CA LEU A 37 -12.49 4.14 8.59
C LEU A 37 -13.91 4.56 8.98
N GLU A 38 -14.06 5.36 10.02
CA GLU A 38 -15.32 6.05 10.31
C GLU A 38 -15.36 7.36 9.52
N THR A 39 -16.38 7.56 8.72
CA THR A 39 -16.53 8.78 7.90
C THR A 39 -17.84 9.51 8.21
N GLY A 40 -17.99 10.73 7.67
CA GLY A 40 -19.23 11.47 7.78
C GLY A 40 -20.43 10.82 7.06
N ASP A 41 -20.17 9.88 6.15
CA ASP A 41 -21.17 9.19 5.33
C ASP A 41 -21.41 7.73 5.71
N GLY A 42 -20.68 7.21 6.68
CA GLY A 42 -20.73 5.84 7.15
C GLY A 42 -19.33 5.25 7.35
N SER A 43 -19.25 3.97 7.66
CA SER A 43 -17.96 3.30 7.86
C SER A 43 -17.55 2.46 6.66
N ILE A 44 -16.23 2.33 6.49
CA ILE A 44 -15.59 1.46 5.50
C ILE A 44 -14.59 0.59 6.25
N VAL A 45 -14.67 -0.74 6.11
CA VAL A 45 -13.68 -1.67 6.66
C VAL A 45 -12.78 -2.15 5.53
N LEU A 46 -11.48 -1.94 5.73
CA LEU A 46 -10.41 -2.35 4.83
C LEU A 46 -9.76 -3.62 5.38
N GLU A 47 -9.43 -4.55 4.51
CA GLU A 47 -8.51 -5.65 4.79
C GLU A 47 -7.21 -5.40 4.04
N LEU A 48 -6.11 -5.22 4.77
CA LEU A 48 -4.78 -4.91 4.25
C LEU A 48 -3.93 -6.18 4.20
N TYR A 49 -3.05 -6.29 3.22
CA TYR A 49 -2.23 -7.46 2.94
C TYR A 49 -0.73 -7.19 3.17
N PRO A 50 -0.25 -7.12 4.43
CA PRO A 50 1.15 -6.86 4.73
C PRO A 50 2.10 -8.00 4.30
N ASP A 51 1.60 -9.20 4.04
CA ASP A 51 2.33 -10.30 3.45
C ASP A 51 2.67 -10.05 1.97
N LYS A 52 1.78 -9.40 1.22
CA LYS A 52 1.93 -9.11 -0.22
C LYS A 52 2.57 -7.75 -0.48
N ALA A 53 2.17 -6.74 0.27
CA ALA A 53 2.61 -5.36 0.12
C ALA A 53 3.14 -4.78 1.45
N PRO A 54 4.25 -5.32 2.01
CA PRO A 54 4.72 -4.99 3.36
C PRO A 54 5.08 -3.51 3.54
N ILE A 55 5.69 -2.88 2.53
CA ILE A 55 6.07 -1.47 2.59
C ILE A 55 4.82 -0.59 2.56
N THR A 56 3.90 -0.87 1.65
CA THR A 56 2.71 -0.06 1.39
C THR A 56 1.68 -0.21 2.51
N ALA A 57 1.32 -1.46 2.87
CA ALA A 57 0.42 -1.73 3.99
C ALA A 57 1.02 -1.24 5.32
N GLY A 58 2.31 -1.47 5.56
CA GLY A 58 3.03 -0.97 6.73
C GLY A 58 3.02 0.55 6.82
N ASN A 59 3.15 1.26 5.69
CA ASN A 59 3.04 2.71 5.65
C ASN A 59 1.65 3.18 6.06
N PHE A 60 0.59 2.63 5.45
CA PHE A 60 -0.79 2.97 5.80
C PHE A 60 -1.07 2.73 7.28
N LEU A 61 -0.63 1.59 7.83
CA LEU A 61 -0.77 1.27 9.25
C LEU A 61 -0.06 2.27 10.17
N ARG A 62 1.11 2.83 9.79
CA ARG A 62 1.74 3.90 10.57
C ARG A 62 0.87 5.16 10.68
N TYR A 63 0.12 5.50 9.64
CA TYR A 63 -0.84 6.62 9.71
C TYR A 63 -2.03 6.28 10.60
N VAL A 64 -2.54 5.04 10.55
CA VAL A 64 -3.63 4.55 11.40
C VAL A 64 -3.21 4.57 12.87
N ASP A 65 -2.09 3.91 13.20
CA ASP A 65 -1.58 3.78 14.57
C ASP A 65 -1.22 5.14 15.18
N GLY A 66 -0.65 6.04 14.36
CA GLY A 66 -0.35 7.41 14.73
C GLY A 66 -1.56 8.36 14.71
N LYS A 67 -2.78 7.85 14.46
CA LYS A 67 -4.03 8.64 14.35
C LYS A 67 -3.92 9.81 13.34
N ARG A 68 -3.05 9.68 12.34
CA ARG A 68 -2.76 10.74 11.37
C ARG A 68 -3.87 10.93 10.34
N PHE A 69 -4.75 9.92 10.17
CA PHE A 69 -5.95 10.04 9.34
C PHE A 69 -7.14 10.66 10.07
N ASP A 70 -7.09 10.86 11.38
CA ASP A 70 -8.18 11.49 12.12
C ASP A 70 -8.37 12.94 11.63
N GLY A 71 -9.57 13.26 11.14
CA GLY A 71 -9.87 14.54 10.53
C GLY A 71 -9.28 14.75 9.13
N ALA A 72 -8.65 13.76 8.51
CA ALA A 72 -8.38 13.74 7.06
C ALA A 72 -9.70 13.68 6.27
N THR A 73 -9.60 13.73 4.95
CA THR A 73 -10.82 13.72 4.11
C THR A 73 -10.66 12.82 2.90
N PHE A 74 -11.77 12.27 2.42
CA PHE A 74 -11.92 12.00 1.00
C PHE A 74 -12.18 13.33 0.33
N TYR A 75 -11.36 13.70 -0.62
CA TYR A 75 -11.39 15.03 -1.23
C TYR A 75 -11.59 14.99 -2.75
N ARG A 76 -11.51 13.81 -3.37
CA ARG A 76 -11.63 13.61 -4.82
C ARG A 76 -12.51 12.41 -5.12
N ALA A 77 -13.37 12.58 -6.13
CA ALA A 77 -14.15 11.52 -6.76
C ALA A 77 -13.96 11.60 -8.27
N SER A 78 -13.18 10.69 -8.82
CA SER A 78 -12.93 10.57 -10.27
C SER A 78 -13.88 9.53 -10.84
N LYS A 79 -14.85 9.97 -11.64
CA LYS A 79 -15.88 9.12 -12.23
C LYS A 79 -15.51 8.76 -13.65
N VAL A 80 -15.85 7.53 -14.05
CA VAL A 80 -15.68 7.09 -15.44
C VAL A 80 -16.69 7.83 -16.32
N PRO A 81 -16.27 8.47 -17.43
CA PRO A 81 -17.20 9.11 -18.35
C PRO A 81 -18.25 8.11 -18.88
N ASN A 82 -19.51 8.52 -18.88
CA ASN A 82 -20.69 7.70 -19.28
C ASN A 82 -20.98 6.46 -18.40
N ALA A 83 -20.24 6.27 -17.31
CA ALA A 83 -20.48 5.21 -16.33
C ALA A 83 -20.12 5.73 -14.92
N PRO A 84 -20.84 6.75 -14.39
CA PRO A 84 -20.44 7.49 -13.20
C PRO A 84 -20.54 6.68 -11.89
N GLU A 85 -21.13 5.50 -11.93
CA GLU A 85 -21.12 4.52 -10.83
C GLU A 85 -19.78 3.83 -10.65
N PHE A 86 -18.87 3.92 -11.64
CA PHE A 86 -17.50 3.44 -11.60
C PHE A 86 -16.52 4.60 -11.48
N GLY A 87 -15.35 4.32 -10.89
CA GLY A 87 -14.34 5.33 -10.69
C GLY A 87 -13.46 5.05 -9.48
N LEU A 88 -12.96 6.10 -8.88
CA LEU A 88 -12.22 6.03 -7.63
C LEU A 88 -12.57 7.19 -6.70
N ILE A 89 -12.47 6.93 -5.41
CA ILE A 89 -12.47 7.96 -4.38
C ILE A 89 -11.07 8.05 -3.79
N GLN A 90 -10.56 9.28 -3.62
CA GLN A 90 -9.22 9.51 -3.09
C GLN A 90 -9.29 10.33 -1.81
N GLY A 91 -8.52 9.89 -0.81
CA GLY A 91 -8.41 10.53 0.49
C GLY A 91 -7.00 10.52 1.04
N GLY A 92 -6.80 11.20 2.15
CA GLY A 92 -5.51 11.30 2.81
C GLY A 92 -5.31 12.64 3.48
N VAL A 93 -4.06 12.95 3.85
CA VAL A 93 -3.71 14.21 4.55
C VAL A 93 -3.24 15.32 3.62
N GLN A 94 -3.25 15.11 2.29
CA GLN A 94 -2.96 16.12 1.26
C GLN A 94 -1.64 16.88 1.48
N ASN A 95 -0.57 16.15 1.84
CA ASN A 95 0.74 16.73 2.13
C ASN A 95 0.77 17.73 3.31
N ASP A 96 -0.19 17.67 4.24
CA ASP A 96 -0.12 18.44 5.49
C ASP A 96 1.22 18.15 6.20
N PRO A 97 2.13 19.15 6.33
CA PRO A 97 3.48 18.93 6.84
C PRO A 97 3.51 18.46 8.30
N ALA A 98 2.45 18.73 9.07
CA ALA A 98 2.34 18.26 10.46
C ALA A 98 1.97 16.76 10.54
N ARG A 99 1.43 16.19 9.46
CA ARG A 99 0.85 14.85 9.45
C ARG A 99 1.53 13.89 8.49
N VAL A 100 2.12 14.40 7.39
CA VAL A 100 2.74 13.57 6.37
C VAL A 100 4.02 12.90 6.90
N LEU A 101 4.21 11.63 6.56
CA LEU A 101 5.44 10.88 6.81
C LEU A 101 6.33 10.91 5.56
N LYS A 102 7.58 10.43 5.71
CA LYS A 102 8.50 10.32 4.56
C LYS A 102 7.92 9.41 3.48
N PRO A 103 8.19 9.72 2.20
CA PRO A 103 7.80 8.86 1.09
C PRO A 103 8.34 7.43 1.22
N ILE A 104 7.65 6.49 0.59
CA ILE A 104 7.98 5.07 0.61
C ILE A 104 8.38 4.55 -0.77
N ALA A 105 9.16 3.47 -0.78
CA ALA A 105 9.46 2.73 -2.00
C ALA A 105 8.16 2.19 -2.63
N HIS A 106 8.13 2.14 -3.97
CA HIS A 106 7.00 1.65 -4.71
C HIS A 106 6.96 0.11 -4.74
N GLU A 107 5.78 -0.46 -4.54
CA GLU A 107 5.53 -1.90 -4.68
C GLU A 107 4.54 -2.12 -5.83
N PRO A 108 5.02 -2.38 -7.06
CA PRO A 108 4.15 -2.57 -8.22
C PRO A 108 3.33 -3.85 -8.11
N THR A 109 2.18 -3.89 -8.78
CA THR A 109 1.27 -5.06 -8.79
C THR A 109 1.94 -6.33 -9.34
N THR A 110 2.91 -6.21 -10.24
CA THR A 110 3.74 -7.33 -10.71
C THR A 110 4.57 -7.99 -9.61
N LYS A 111 4.89 -7.27 -8.54
CA LYS A 111 5.60 -7.79 -7.36
C LYS A 111 4.64 -8.34 -6.32
N THR A 112 3.53 -7.65 -6.08
CA THR A 112 2.58 -7.99 -5.01
C THR A 112 1.56 -9.04 -5.43
N GLY A 113 1.32 -9.21 -6.74
CA GLY A 113 0.27 -10.09 -7.28
C GLY A 113 -1.14 -9.56 -7.04
N LEU A 114 -1.28 -8.30 -6.61
CA LEU A 114 -2.58 -7.64 -6.46
C LEU A 114 -2.95 -6.92 -7.75
N SER A 115 -4.26 -6.78 -8.01
CA SER A 115 -4.77 -6.07 -9.19
C SER A 115 -5.89 -5.12 -8.78
N HIS A 116 -6.06 -4.01 -9.52
CA HIS A 116 -7.04 -2.96 -9.25
C HIS A 116 -8.45 -3.37 -9.67
N THR A 117 -9.01 -4.36 -8.96
CA THR A 117 -10.42 -4.78 -9.09
C THR A 117 -11.31 -4.01 -8.12
N ASP A 118 -12.64 -4.18 -8.25
CA ASP A 118 -13.64 -3.47 -7.40
C ASP A 118 -13.31 -3.59 -5.90
N GLY A 119 -13.29 -2.45 -5.22
CA GLY A 119 -13.00 -2.33 -3.80
C GLY A 119 -11.52 -2.32 -3.40
N VAL A 120 -10.58 -2.48 -4.34
CA VAL A 120 -9.14 -2.44 -4.00
C VAL A 120 -8.72 -1.05 -3.53
N ILE A 121 -7.92 -1.02 -2.46
CA ILE A 121 -7.24 0.19 -1.98
C ILE A 121 -5.80 0.24 -2.48
N SER A 122 -5.37 1.41 -2.94
CA SER A 122 -4.07 1.65 -3.53
C SER A 122 -3.50 3.02 -3.13
N MET A 123 -2.18 3.19 -3.19
CA MET A 123 -1.54 4.47 -2.85
C MET A 123 -1.52 5.43 -4.02
N GLY A 124 -1.94 6.68 -3.75
CA GLY A 124 -1.72 7.81 -4.67
C GLY A 124 -0.24 8.18 -4.74
N ARG A 125 0.23 8.55 -5.94
CA ARG A 125 1.60 9.00 -6.20
C ARG A 125 1.67 9.94 -7.39
N THR A 126 2.72 10.73 -7.48
CA THR A 126 3.13 11.42 -8.71
C THR A 126 4.11 10.54 -9.49
N ASN A 127 5.30 10.28 -8.93
CA ASN A 127 6.29 9.38 -9.50
C ASN A 127 6.49 8.15 -8.60
N PRO A 128 7.03 7.03 -9.10
CA PRO A 128 7.42 5.90 -8.26
C PRO A 128 8.30 6.35 -7.10
N GLY A 129 7.99 5.88 -5.88
CA GLY A 129 8.73 6.27 -4.67
C GLY A 129 8.33 7.61 -4.04
N THR A 130 7.26 8.26 -4.52
CA THR A 130 6.76 9.53 -3.93
C THR A 130 5.50 9.35 -3.07
N ALA A 131 4.95 8.14 -2.97
CA ALA A 131 3.76 7.88 -2.17
C ALA A 131 3.99 8.18 -0.68
N THR A 132 3.04 8.88 -0.06
CA THR A 132 3.08 9.25 1.37
C THR A 132 1.84 8.77 2.10
N SER A 133 0.78 9.59 2.13
CA SER A 133 -0.46 9.35 2.88
C SER A 133 -1.66 9.09 2.00
N ASP A 134 -1.65 9.66 0.79
CA ASP A 134 -2.84 9.72 -0.03
C ASP A 134 -3.10 8.37 -0.69
N PHE A 135 -4.30 7.89 -0.53
CA PHE A 135 -4.76 6.61 -1.02
C PHE A 135 -6.06 6.77 -1.82
N PHE A 136 -6.39 5.78 -2.61
CA PHE A 136 -7.68 5.73 -3.30
C PHE A 136 -8.29 4.33 -3.19
N ILE A 137 -9.62 4.29 -3.29
CA ILE A 137 -10.41 3.06 -3.37
C ILE A 137 -11.04 3.00 -4.76
N VAL A 138 -10.86 1.88 -5.43
CA VAL A 138 -11.39 1.62 -6.78
C VAL A 138 -12.83 1.15 -6.67
N LEU A 139 -13.69 1.68 -7.51
CA LEU A 139 -15.09 1.26 -7.67
C LEU A 139 -15.32 0.80 -9.11
N GLY A 140 -15.47 -0.51 -9.26
CA GLY A 140 -15.37 -1.22 -10.54
C GLY A 140 -13.93 -1.62 -10.88
N ASP A 141 -13.76 -2.47 -11.88
CA ASP A 141 -12.44 -2.98 -12.27
C ASP A 141 -11.65 -1.92 -13.07
N MET A 142 -10.46 -1.58 -12.59
CA MET A 142 -9.54 -0.62 -13.22
C MET A 142 -8.14 -1.24 -13.41
N THR A 143 -8.09 -2.42 -13.98
CA THR A 143 -6.85 -3.18 -14.19
C THR A 143 -5.81 -2.44 -15.04
N TYR A 144 -6.21 -1.42 -15.80
CA TYR A 144 -5.29 -0.53 -16.50
C TYR A 144 -4.38 0.30 -15.57
N MET A 145 -4.68 0.33 -14.26
CA MET A 145 -3.83 0.96 -13.22
C MET A 145 -2.76 0.01 -12.69
N ASP A 146 -2.79 -1.26 -13.08
CA ASP A 146 -1.76 -2.25 -12.72
C ASP A 146 -0.44 -1.94 -13.43
N ALA A 147 0.65 -2.45 -12.88
CA ALA A 147 1.95 -2.39 -13.53
C ALA A 147 1.93 -3.25 -14.80
N ASP A 148 2.30 -2.64 -15.93
CA ASP A 148 2.45 -3.34 -17.21
C ASP A 148 3.78 -2.96 -17.86
N PRO A 149 4.81 -3.82 -17.77
CA PRO A 149 6.14 -3.56 -18.35
C PRO A 149 6.13 -3.31 -19.87
N LYS A 150 5.03 -3.61 -20.56
CA LYS A 150 4.88 -3.41 -22.02
C LYS A 150 4.32 -2.03 -22.37
N GLN A 151 3.77 -1.29 -21.39
CA GLN A 151 3.21 0.03 -21.61
C GLN A 151 4.30 1.10 -21.55
N PRO A 152 4.14 2.23 -22.28
CA PRO A 152 5.04 3.37 -22.19
C PRO A 152 4.93 4.08 -20.83
N GLY A 153 5.89 4.96 -20.53
CA GLY A 153 5.94 5.72 -19.29
C GLY A 153 6.75 5.01 -18.20
N ASP A 154 6.40 5.22 -16.94
CA ASP A 154 7.05 4.53 -15.82
C ASP A 154 6.61 3.07 -15.70
N ASN A 155 5.50 2.70 -16.34
CA ASN A 155 4.88 1.37 -16.43
C ASN A 155 4.76 0.57 -15.13
N LEU A 156 4.93 1.21 -13.97
CA LEU A 156 4.91 0.60 -12.66
C LEU A 156 3.51 0.61 -12.01
N GLY A 157 2.53 1.26 -12.63
CA GLY A 157 1.16 1.35 -12.12
C GLY A 157 1.08 1.96 -10.72
N PHE A 158 0.05 1.61 -9.96
CA PHE A 158 -0.12 2.04 -8.58
C PHE A 158 0.08 0.87 -7.62
N ALA A 159 0.37 1.17 -6.34
CA ALA A 159 0.67 0.18 -5.32
C ALA A 159 -0.61 -0.24 -4.59
N ALA A 160 -1.27 -1.30 -5.09
CA ALA A 160 -2.38 -1.94 -4.41
C ALA A 160 -1.89 -2.70 -3.16
N PHE A 161 -2.64 -2.61 -2.04
CA PHE A 161 -2.18 -3.18 -0.77
C PHE A 161 -3.29 -3.75 0.13
N GLY A 162 -4.54 -3.79 -0.34
CA GLY A 162 -5.69 -4.31 0.38
C GLY A 162 -6.99 -4.10 -0.39
N LYS A 163 -8.11 -4.34 0.28
CA LYS A 163 -9.43 -4.10 -0.29
C LYS A 163 -10.47 -3.77 0.77
N VAL A 164 -11.57 -3.17 0.36
CA VAL A 164 -12.78 -3.01 1.17
C VAL A 164 -13.44 -4.37 1.37
N VAL A 165 -13.75 -4.71 2.61
CA VAL A 165 -14.49 -5.93 2.97
C VAL A 165 -15.88 -5.61 3.53
N GLU A 166 -16.11 -4.37 4.03
CA GLU A 166 -17.41 -3.88 4.45
C GLU A 166 -17.53 -2.38 4.10
N GLY A 167 -18.73 -1.92 3.80
CA GLY A 167 -18.99 -0.50 3.55
C GLY A 167 -18.72 -0.04 2.11
N MET A 168 -18.77 -0.92 1.11
CA MET A 168 -18.71 -0.52 -0.31
C MET A 168 -19.83 0.47 -0.69
N ASP A 169 -21.01 0.38 -0.05
CA ASP A 169 -22.08 1.33 -0.29
C ASP A 169 -21.71 2.74 0.19
N THR A 170 -20.97 2.85 1.31
CA THR A 170 -20.41 4.13 1.76
C THR A 170 -19.40 4.67 0.74
N ALA A 171 -18.54 3.83 0.19
CA ALA A 171 -17.60 4.26 -0.86
C ALA A 171 -18.32 4.72 -2.13
N ARG A 172 -19.36 4.00 -2.57
CA ARG A 172 -20.22 4.40 -3.70
C ARG A 172 -20.95 5.70 -3.45
N LYS A 173 -21.45 5.90 -2.23
CA LYS A 173 -22.08 7.18 -1.84
C LYS A 173 -21.09 8.33 -1.95
N ILE A 174 -19.86 8.19 -1.47
CA ILE A 174 -18.80 9.20 -1.60
C ILE A 174 -18.47 9.46 -3.08
N LEU A 175 -18.39 8.42 -3.92
CA LEU A 175 -18.16 8.58 -5.36
C LEU A 175 -19.29 9.40 -6.00
N ALA A 176 -20.54 9.20 -5.59
CA ALA A 176 -21.71 9.88 -6.14
C ALA A 176 -21.78 11.37 -5.77
N GLU A 177 -21.10 11.81 -4.70
CA GLU A 177 -21.12 13.19 -4.23
C GLU A 177 -20.77 14.20 -5.35
N PRO A 178 -21.31 15.42 -5.31
CA PRO A 178 -21.02 16.47 -6.28
C PRO A 178 -19.54 16.87 -6.28
N THR A 179 -18.99 17.10 -7.46
CA THR A 179 -17.65 17.66 -7.64
C THR A 179 -17.67 19.11 -8.09
N SER A 180 -16.64 19.87 -7.72
CA SER A 180 -16.44 21.24 -8.16
C SER A 180 -15.87 21.27 -9.58
N GLN A 181 -16.56 21.95 -10.50
CA GLN A 181 -16.11 22.08 -11.89
C GLN A 181 -14.83 22.90 -12.06
N THR A 182 -14.47 23.69 -11.07
CA THR A 182 -13.33 24.63 -11.14
C THR A 182 -12.16 24.26 -10.24
N ALA A 183 -12.39 23.48 -9.17
CA ALA A 183 -11.36 23.07 -8.24
C ALA A 183 -10.49 21.95 -8.82
N GLY A 184 -9.25 21.85 -8.29
CA GLY A 184 -8.24 20.90 -8.74
C GLY A 184 -7.32 21.48 -9.81
N VAL A 185 -6.18 20.78 -10.02
CA VAL A 185 -5.15 21.15 -11.01
C VAL A 185 -4.85 19.92 -11.88
N GLY A 186 -4.56 20.15 -13.16
CA GLY A 186 -4.25 19.08 -14.09
C GLY A 186 -5.38 18.07 -14.23
N VAL A 187 -5.06 16.80 -14.11
CA VAL A 187 -6.04 15.69 -14.21
C VAL A 187 -7.09 15.67 -13.10
N MET A 188 -6.85 16.38 -12.01
CA MET A 188 -7.82 16.46 -10.89
C MET A 188 -8.86 17.59 -11.06
N LYS A 189 -8.71 18.44 -12.08
CA LYS A 189 -9.65 19.55 -12.31
C LYS A 189 -11.04 18.99 -12.64
N GLY A 190 -12.03 19.44 -11.88
CA GLY A 190 -13.40 18.94 -12.03
C GLY A 190 -13.74 17.69 -11.21
N GLU A 191 -12.75 17.06 -10.59
CA GLU A 191 -12.91 15.84 -9.81
C GLU A 191 -12.83 16.04 -8.28
N MET A 192 -12.51 17.26 -7.85
CA MET A 192 -12.47 17.56 -6.41
C MET A 192 -13.89 17.63 -5.86
N LEU A 193 -14.15 16.93 -4.76
CA LEU A 193 -15.46 16.98 -4.09
C LEU A 193 -15.80 18.41 -3.71
N ALA A 194 -17.00 18.87 -4.05
CA ALA A 194 -17.49 20.19 -3.67
C ALA A 194 -17.53 20.36 -2.13
N LYS A 195 -17.81 19.25 -1.43
CA LYS A 195 -17.74 19.12 0.03
C LYS A 195 -16.96 17.86 0.37
N PRO A 196 -15.68 17.98 0.77
CA PRO A 196 -14.89 16.82 1.18
C PRO A 196 -15.53 16.04 2.32
N VAL A 197 -15.51 14.70 2.24
CA VAL A 197 -16.07 13.83 3.26
C VAL A 197 -15.03 13.55 4.33
N LYS A 198 -15.30 13.90 5.58
CA LYS A 198 -14.36 13.77 6.69
C LYS A 198 -14.15 12.31 7.08
N ILE A 199 -12.91 11.90 7.24
CA ILE A 199 -12.49 10.68 7.95
C ILE A 199 -12.45 11.05 9.44
N ILE A 200 -13.44 10.62 10.20
CA ILE A 200 -13.56 10.93 11.63
C ILE A 200 -12.44 10.22 12.40
N SER A 201 -12.24 8.96 12.08
CA SER A 201 -11.14 8.17 12.65
C SER A 201 -10.77 6.98 11.76
N ALA A 202 -9.53 6.50 11.91
CA ALA A 202 -9.04 5.25 11.32
C ALA A 202 -8.45 4.39 12.44
N ARG A 203 -8.95 3.14 12.63
CA ARG A 203 -8.51 2.23 13.70
C ARG A 203 -8.39 0.81 13.21
N ARG A 204 -7.41 0.08 13.75
CA ARG A 204 -7.38 -1.38 13.59
C ARG A 204 -8.61 -1.96 14.27
N VAL A 205 -9.16 -3.01 13.66
CA VAL A 205 -10.25 -3.81 14.21
C VAL A 205 -9.93 -5.29 14.03
N ASP A 206 -10.59 -6.14 14.81
CA ASP A 206 -10.41 -7.60 14.76
C ASP A 206 -11.08 -8.22 13.54
#